data_de6e83db2a8b7f4c8f562b1e581d0e2f
#
_entry.id   de6e83db2a8b7f4c8f562b1e581d0e2f
#
_cell.length_a   1.000
_cell.length_b   1.000
_cell.length_c   1.000
_cell.angle_alpha   90.00
_cell.angle_beta   90.00
_cell.angle_gamma   90.00
#
_symmetry.space_group_name_H-M   'P 1'
#
loop_
_entity.id
_entity.type
_entity.pdbx_description
1 polymer ?
#
loop_
_entity_poly.entity_id
_entity_poly.type
_entity_poly.pdbx_seq_one_letter_code
_entity_poly.pdbx_strand_id
1 'polypeptide(L)'
;MPTRVTTAQPFDHEACAPEILVEDDFQRFSSQRWRVEAQHPDTRVGVADGQLLIDSPQGVTVWLDQPLDGAYRIEFQRQVLLGDGPNDRLSDLNQFWGARDPRRAALFTRNGILEEYDELDLYYVGMGGNGNTTTRFRHYDGTGERPLLGEYSDPGHLLQANRRYHIGIEVDGIGTRFLVDGQLFFETRHQGTSGGGYFGFRSVWSRQLISHFRVLRLA
;
A
#
# COMPACT_ATOMS: atom_id res chain seq x y z
N MET A 1 -58.66 9.92 -32.73
CA MET A 1 -57.81 10.52 -31.70
C MET A 1 -56.46 9.82 -31.73
N PRO A 2 -55.33 10.50 -32.05
CA PRO A 2 -54.04 9.83 -32.09
C PRO A 2 -53.43 9.78 -30.70
N THR A 3 -53.00 8.61 -30.31
CA THR A 3 -52.31 8.31 -29.07
C THR A 3 -50.88 8.88 -29.11
N ARG A 4 -50.53 9.79 -28.15
CA ARG A 4 -49.17 10.29 -27.96
C ARG A 4 -48.28 9.19 -27.38
N VAL A 5 -47.29 8.77 -28.13
CA VAL A 5 -46.19 7.97 -27.65
C VAL A 5 -45.21 8.90 -26.92
N THR A 6 -45.09 8.78 -25.59
CA THR A 6 -44.09 9.50 -24.79
C THR A 6 -42.80 8.68 -24.88
N THR A 7 -41.83 9.17 -25.61
CA THR A 7 -40.45 8.65 -25.60
C THR A 7 -39.80 9.02 -24.26
N ALA A 8 -39.50 7.99 -23.46
CA ALA A 8 -38.67 8.16 -22.28
C ALA A 8 -37.24 8.57 -22.72
N GLN A 9 -36.74 9.66 -22.20
CA GLN A 9 -35.33 10.03 -22.38
C GLN A 9 -34.43 9.06 -21.63
N PRO A 10 -33.29 8.64 -22.20
CA PRO A 10 -32.31 7.85 -21.47
C PRO A 10 -31.72 8.71 -20.34
N PHE A 11 -31.69 8.13 -19.13
CA PHE A 11 -30.92 8.69 -18.04
C PHE A 11 -29.43 8.56 -18.39
N ASP A 12 -28.79 9.66 -18.77
CA ASP A 12 -27.35 9.76 -18.83
C ASP A 12 -26.81 9.64 -17.38
N HIS A 13 -26.43 8.43 -17.02
CA HIS A 13 -25.53 8.23 -15.88
C HIS A 13 -24.14 8.71 -16.33
N GLU A 14 -23.85 10.00 -16.24
CA GLU A 14 -22.47 10.47 -16.18
C GLU A 14 -21.85 9.76 -14.96
N ALA A 15 -20.97 8.80 -15.23
CA ALA A 15 -20.15 8.20 -14.19
C ALA A 15 -19.30 9.32 -13.60
N CYS A 16 -19.70 9.85 -12.44
CA CYS A 16 -18.95 10.88 -11.74
C CYS A 16 -17.53 10.35 -11.50
N ALA A 17 -16.52 11.14 -11.88
CA ALA A 17 -15.15 10.78 -11.62
C ALA A 17 -14.97 10.51 -10.11
N PRO A 18 -14.22 9.47 -9.71
CA PRO A 18 -14.07 9.13 -8.30
C PRO A 18 -13.44 10.31 -7.53
N GLU A 19 -13.95 10.59 -6.34
CA GLU A 19 -13.40 11.61 -5.45
C GLU A 19 -11.97 11.24 -5.05
N ILE A 20 -11.02 12.15 -5.29
CA ILE A 20 -9.62 11.99 -4.86
C ILE A 20 -9.51 12.47 -3.41
N LEU A 21 -9.19 11.57 -2.48
CA LEU A 21 -8.99 11.87 -1.07
C LEU A 21 -7.57 12.36 -0.79
N VAL A 22 -6.58 11.75 -1.46
CA VAL A 22 -5.15 12.09 -1.38
C VAL A 22 -4.52 11.87 -2.74
N GLU A 23 -3.61 12.75 -3.12
CA GLU A 23 -2.75 12.58 -4.28
C GLU A 23 -1.35 13.12 -3.99
N ASP A 24 -0.31 12.43 -4.47
CA ASP A 24 1.07 12.90 -4.43
C ASP A 24 1.79 12.51 -5.72
N ASP A 25 2.24 13.51 -6.43
CA ASP A 25 3.02 13.39 -7.67
C ASP A 25 4.52 13.33 -7.42
N PHE A 26 4.94 13.41 -6.14
CA PHE A 26 6.33 13.38 -5.68
C PHE A 26 7.25 14.39 -6.36
N GLN A 27 6.74 15.60 -6.71
CA GLN A 27 7.60 16.68 -7.16
C GLN A 27 8.53 17.19 -6.06
N ARG A 28 8.14 17.00 -4.80
CA ARG A 28 8.94 17.29 -3.60
C ARG A 28 8.54 16.36 -2.45
N PHE A 29 9.50 16.03 -1.61
CA PHE A 29 9.22 15.30 -0.37
C PHE A 29 8.61 16.23 0.68
N SER A 30 7.47 15.84 1.23
CA SER A 30 6.80 16.57 2.32
C SER A 30 6.83 15.76 3.61
N SER A 31 7.63 16.18 4.59
CA SER A 31 7.67 15.57 5.92
C SER A 31 6.40 15.81 6.76
N GLN A 32 5.51 16.69 6.30
CA GLN A 32 4.18 16.87 6.89
C GLN A 32 3.19 15.82 6.40
N ARG A 33 3.42 15.27 5.19
CA ARG A 33 2.57 14.23 4.59
C ARG A 33 3.11 12.83 4.82
N TRP A 34 4.43 12.66 4.85
CA TRP A 34 5.09 11.38 4.95
C TRP A 34 5.98 11.30 6.19
N ARG A 35 5.69 10.35 7.09
CA ARG A 35 6.51 10.07 8.26
C ARG A 35 7.42 8.89 7.97
N VAL A 36 8.70 9.06 8.26
CA VAL A 36 9.71 8.03 8.02
C VAL A 36 10.13 7.42 9.36
N GLU A 37 10.03 6.11 9.44
CA GLU A 37 10.59 5.29 10.51
C GLU A 37 11.67 4.41 9.88
N ALA A 38 12.93 4.60 10.25
CA ALA A 38 14.08 3.96 9.62
C ALA A 38 15.01 3.35 10.65
N GLN A 39 15.37 2.08 10.45
CA GLN A 39 16.22 1.31 11.35
C GLN A 39 17.70 1.68 11.22
N HIS A 40 18.13 2.14 10.05
CA HIS A 40 19.54 2.42 9.77
C HIS A 40 19.76 3.89 9.38
N PRO A 41 20.82 4.54 9.91
CA PRO A 41 21.10 5.97 9.63
C PRO A 41 21.41 6.25 8.16
N ASP A 42 21.90 5.28 7.39
CA ASP A 42 22.16 5.44 5.95
C ASP A 42 20.91 5.27 5.08
N THR A 43 19.73 5.09 5.69
CA THR A 43 18.46 5.06 4.96
C THR A 43 18.20 6.42 4.31
N ARG A 44 17.88 6.39 3.02
CA ARG A 44 17.52 7.57 2.24
C ARG A 44 16.06 7.47 1.81
N VAL A 45 15.28 8.45 2.22
CA VAL A 45 13.90 8.64 1.75
C VAL A 45 13.78 10.06 1.24
N GLY A 46 13.37 10.21 0.00
CA GLY A 46 13.29 11.51 -0.66
C GLY A 46 12.69 11.42 -2.05
N VAL A 47 12.89 12.44 -2.86
CA VAL A 47 12.41 12.47 -4.25
C VAL A 47 13.59 12.41 -5.21
N ALA A 48 13.46 11.55 -6.23
CA ALA A 48 14.37 11.46 -7.35
C ALA A 48 13.53 11.39 -8.65
N ASP A 49 13.75 12.33 -9.57
CA ASP A 49 13.09 12.40 -10.89
C ASP A 49 11.55 12.31 -10.82
N GLY A 50 10.93 13.04 -9.88
CA GLY A 50 9.47 13.04 -9.69
C GLY A 50 8.93 11.72 -9.15
N GLN A 51 9.73 10.94 -8.42
CA GLN A 51 9.33 9.70 -7.78
C GLN A 51 9.82 9.68 -6.34
N LEU A 52 9.06 9.06 -5.44
CA LEU A 52 9.54 8.79 -4.10
C LEU A 52 10.60 7.68 -4.16
N LEU A 53 11.81 8.03 -3.71
CA LEU A 53 12.90 7.08 -3.52
C LEU A 53 12.89 6.56 -2.08
N ILE A 54 12.95 5.26 -1.93
CA ILE A 54 13.26 4.56 -0.69
C ILE A 54 14.51 3.73 -0.96
N ASP A 55 15.62 4.04 -0.28
CA ASP A 55 16.89 3.34 -0.40
C ASP A 55 17.41 3.05 1.01
N SER A 56 17.39 1.78 1.42
CA SER A 56 17.67 1.40 2.80
C SER A 56 18.42 0.07 2.89
N PRO A 57 19.48 0.01 3.74
CA PRO A 57 20.16 -1.25 4.03
C PRO A 57 19.41 -2.12 5.05
N GLN A 58 18.39 -1.58 5.74
CA GLN A 58 17.59 -2.27 6.74
C GLN A 58 16.12 -1.84 6.69
N GLY A 59 15.35 -2.17 7.72
CA GLY A 59 13.93 -1.86 7.80
C GLY A 59 13.62 -0.37 7.70
N VAL A 60 12.63 -0.03 6.87
CA VAL A 60 12.10 1.32 6.71
C VAL A 60 10.61 1.29 6.45
N THR A 61 9.86 2.17 7.10
CA THR A 61 8.44 2.41 6.79
C THR A 61 8.23 3.89 6.52
N VAL A 62 7.51 4.18 5.44
CA VAL A 62 7.14 5.54 5.04
C VAL A 62 5.62 5.63 5.10
N TRP A 63 5.11 6.27 6.16
CA TRP A 63 3.70 6.36 6.47
C TRP A 63 3.07 7.59 5.84
N LEU A 64 1.90 7.45 5.25
CA LEU A 64 1.02 8.57 4.96
C LEU A 64 0.47 9.11 6.30
N ASP A 65 0.79 10.38 6.62
CA ASP A 65 0.34 11.06 7.87
C ASP A 65 -1.10 11.57 7.74
N GLN A 66 -1.99 10.68 7.27
CA GLN A 66 -3.42 10.91 7.15
C GLN A 66 -4.15 9.57 7.30
N PRO A 67 -5.01 9.42 8.31
CA PRO A 67 -5.84 8.23 8.42
C PRO A 67 -6.86 8.17 7.29
N LEU A 68 -7.15 6.97 6.84
CA LEU A 68 -8.15 6.67 5.82
C LEU A 68 -9.34 5.99 6.48
N ASP A 69 -10.54 6.40 6.11
CA ASP A 69 -11.79 5.86 6.66
C ASP A 69 -12.84 5.66 5.57
N GLY A 70 -13.81 4.76 5.85
CA GLY A 70 -14.87 4.40 4.92
C GLY A 70 -14.37 3.47 3.81
N ALA A 71 -15.03 3.52 2.66
CA ALA A 71 -14.62 2.75 1.49
C ALA A 71 -13.65 3.57 0.64
N TYR A 72 -12.47 2.98 0.34
CA TYR A 72 -11.43 3.66 -0.43
C TYR A 72 -10.60 2.68 -1.27
N ARG A 73 -9.92 3.23 -2.27
CA ARG A 73 -8.90 2.55 -3.07
C ARG A 73 -7.60 3.34 -3.05
N ILE A 74 -6.51 2.69 -2.68
CA ILE A 74 -5.15 3.21 -2.80
C ILE A 74 -4.56 2.69 -4.10
N GLU A 75 -3.97 3.58 -4.90
CA GLU A 75 -3.27 3.23 -6.13
C GLU A 75 -1.91 3.89 -6.19
N PHE A 76 -0.93 3.16 -6.68
CA PHE A 76 0.41 3.67 -6.95
C PHE A 76 1.17 2.75 -7.91
N GLN A 77 2.23 3.30 -8.49
CA GLN A 77 3.22 2.48 -9.20
C GLN A 77 4.45 2.30 -8.33
N ARG A 78 5.02 1.11 -8.30
CA ARG A 78 6.21 0.79 -7.50
C ARG A 78 7.14 -0.17 -8.24
N GLN A 79 8.45 0.02 -8.04
CA GLN A 79 9.51 -0.70 -8.71
C GLN A 79 10.64 -0.99 -7.72
N VAL A 80 11.17 -2.21 -7.73
CA VAL A 80 12.42 -2.55 -7.03
C VAL A 80 13.56 -2.44 -8.02
N LEU A 81 14.55 -1.62 -7.67
CA LEU A 81 15.70 -1.37 -8.52
C LEU A 81 16.81 -2.41 -8.28
N LEU A 82 17.33 -2.91 -9.38
CA LEU A 82 18.58 -3.69 -9.44
C LEU A 82 19.55 -3.01 -10.41
N GLY A 83 20.76 -2.79 -9.96
CA GLY A 83 21.88 -2.19 -10.66
C GLY A 83 23.13 -2.36 -9.81
N ASP A 84 23.90 -1.27 -9.65
CA ASP A 84 25.18 -1.29 -8.93
C ASP A 84 25.10 -0.63 -7.55
N GLY A 85 23.89 -0.38 -7.03
CA GLY A 85 23.69 0.22 -5.71
C GLY A 85 23.90 -0.78 -4.56
N PRO A 86 24.42 -0.33 -3.40
CA PRO A 86 24.71 -1.23 -2.28
C PRO A 86 23.46 -1.89 -1.68
N ASN A 87 22.30 -1.32 -1.90
CA ASN A 87 21.02 -1.82 -1.40
C ASN A 87 20.16 -2.42 -2.52
N ASP A 88 20.74 -2.69 -3.69
CA ASP A 88 20.03 -3.26 -4.83
C ASP A 88 19.81 -4.76 -4.61
N ARG A 89 18.70 -5.07 -3.97
CA ARG A 89 18.23 -6.44 -3.72
C ARG A 89 16.81 -6.62 -4.23
N LEU A 90 16.55 -7.66 -5.00
CA LEU A 90 15.21 -7.97 -5.50
C LEU A 90 14.39 -8.59 -4.38
N SER A 91 13.79 -7.76 -3.55
CA SER A 91 12.98 -8.19 -2.41
C SER A 91 12.14 -7.05 -1.84
N ASP A 92 11.13 -7.40 -1.05
CA ASP A 92 10.47 -6.55 -0.06
C ASP A 92 9.73 -5.33 -0.63
N LEU A 93 8.98 -5.53 -1.73
CA LEU A 93 7.95 -4.59 -2.14
C LEU A 93 6.75 -4.77 -1.21
N ASN A 94 6.86 -4.20 0.00
CA ASN A 94 5.91 -4.44 1.08
C ASN A 94 5.09 -3.18 1.38
N GLN A 95 3.86 -3.35 1.84
CA GLN A 95 2.99 -2.27 2.29
C GLN A 95 2.10 -2.70 3.44
N PHE A 96 1.78 -1.71 4.29
CA PHE A 96 0.81 -1.76 5.36
C PHE A 96 -0.42 -0.93 5.00
N TRP A 97 -1.61 -1.35 5.39
CA TRP A 97 -2.81 -0.51 5.34
C TRP A 97 -3.79 -0.87 6.45
N GLY A 98 -4.72 0.05 6.71
CA GLY A 98 -5.66 -0.05 7.82
C GLY A 98 -4.96 -0.03 9.18
N ALA A 99 -3.72 0.51 9.25
CA ALA A 99 -2.88 0.41 10.44
C ALA A 99 -3.38 1.26 11.59
N ARG A 100 -3.49 0.64 12.78
CA ARG A 100 -3.83 1.28 14.05
C ARG A 100 -2.99 0.70 15.16
N ASP A 101 -2.72 1.49 16.17
CA ASP A 101 -2.18 0.97 17.44
C ASP A 101 -3.36 0.88 18.43
N PRO A 102 -3.85 -0.32 18.80
CA PRO A 102 -4.99 -0.49 19.70
C PRO A 102 -4.71 0.00 21.11
N ARG A 103 -3.45 0.26 21.46
CA ARG A 103 -3.01 0.69 22.80
C ARG A 103 -2.67 2.17 22.86
N ARG A 104 -2.50 2.85 21.72
CA ARG A 104 -1.98 4.23 21.62
C ARG A 104 -2.74 5.04 20.59
N ALA A 105 -2.96 6.32 20.89
CA ALA A 105 -3.51 7.25 19.91
C ALA A 105 -2.51 7.62 18.80
N ALA A 106 -1.19 7.54 19.06
CA ALA A 106 -0.14 7.89 18.08
C ALA A 106 0.48 6.64 17.46
N LEU A 107 0.42 6.55 16.13
CA LEU A 107 0.99 5.44 15.36
C LEU A 107 2.52 5.57 15.18
N PHE A 108 3.02 6.77 14.88
CA PHE A 108 4.40 7.01 14.42
C PHE A 108 5.38 7.12 15.60
N THR A 109 5.72 5.99 16.19
CA THR A 109 6.59 5.91 17.40
C THR A 109 7.65 4.81 17.28
N ARG A 110 7.83 4.24 16.09
CA ARG A 110 8.72 3.09 15.85
C ARG A 110 9.94 3.53 15.04
N ASN A 111 10.95 2.68 15.00
CA ASN A 111 12.22 2.97 14.36
C ASN A 111 12.49 2.13 13.10
N GLY A 112 11.48 1.49 12.53
CA GLY A 112 11.65 0.71 11.29
C GLY A 112 12.00 -0.76 11.49
N ILE A 113 12.20 -1.26 12.71
CA ILE A 113 12.35 -2.69 13.00
C ILE A 113 11.01 -3.40 12.79
N LEU A 114 11.00 -4.53 12.08
CA LEU A 114 9.74 -5.18 11.69
C LEU A 114 8.92 -5.65 12.90
N GLU A 115 9.58 -6.17 13.91
CA GLU A 115 8.97 -6.72 15.11
C GLU A 115 8.26 -5.64 15.96
N GLU A 116 8.63 -4.37 15.81
CA GLU A 116 7.95 -3.27 16.51
C GLU A 116 6.54 -2.98 15.98
N TYR A 117 6.20 -3.52 14.80
CA TYR A 117 4.87 -3.40 14.22
C TYR A 117 3.93 -4.55 14.60
N ASP A 118 4.41 -5.60 15.28
CA ASP A 118 3.63 -6.80 15.62
C ASP A 118 2.41 -6.51 16.49
N GLU A 119 2.49 -5.47 17.30
CA GLU A 119 1.40 -5.06 18.17
C GLU A 119 0.42 -4.07 17.51
N LEU A 120 0.58 -3.79 16.21
CA LEU A 120 -0.40 -3.05 15.42
C LEU A 120 -1.49 -3.97 14.90
N ASP A 121 -2.68 -3.41 14.77
CA ASP A 121 -3.74 -3.99 13.97
C ASP A 121 -3.62 -3.41 12.55
N LEU A 122 -3.31 -4.27 11.55
CA LEU A 122 -3.09 -3.84 10.17
C LEU A 122 -3.12 -5.03 9.19
N TYR A 123 -3.36 -4.72 7.94
CA TYR A 123 -3.09 -5.64 6.83
C TYR A 123 -1.70 -5.40 6.24
N TYR A 124 -1.04 -6.48 5.85
CA TYR A 124 0.29 -6.48 5.27
C TYR A 124 0.37 -7.37 4.04
N VAL A 125 0.88 -6.85 2.94
CA VAL A 125 1.38 -7.68 1.84
C VAL A 125 2.87 -7.43 1.68
N GLY A 126 3.63 -8.52 1.71
CA GLY A 126 5.04 -8.55 1.36
C GLY A 126 5.24 -9.28 0.03
N MET A 127 5.37 -8.51 -1.07
CA MET A 127 5.65 -9.07 -2.39
C MET A 127 7.15 -9.24 -2.58
N GLY A 128 7.57 -10.46 -2.97
CA GLY A 128 8.97 -10.80 -3.14
C GLY A 128 9.75 -10.94 -1.84
N GLY A 129 9.10 -11.30 -0.74
CA GLY A 129 9.75 -11.56 0.53
C GLY A 129 10.72 -12.73 0.50
N ASN A 130 11.57 -12.85 1.54
CA ASN A 130 12.57 -13.91 1.66
C ASN A 130 13.53 -14.02 0.46
N GLY A 131 14.04 -12.89 -0.03
CA GLY A 131 14.90 -12.88 -1.22
C GLY A 131 14.15 -13.25 -2.49
N ASN A 132 12.93 -12.75 -2.65
CA ASN A 132 12.06 -12.96 -3.79
C ASN A 132 11.61 -14.43 -3.99
N THR A 133 11.29 -15.12 -2.89
CA THR A 133 10.79 -16.52 -2.94
C THR A 133 9.32 -16.62 -2.59
N THR A 134 8.74 -15.58 -1.97
CA THR A 134 7.35 -15.62 -1.52
C THR A 134 6.65 -14.26 -1.71
N THR A 135 5.34 -14.29 -1.94
CA THR A 135 4.45 -13.15 -1.80
C THR A 135 3.38 -13.52 -0.79
N ARG A 136 3.34 -12.81 0.35
CA ARG A 136 2.54 -13.14 1.53
C ARG A 136 1.55 -12.06 1.87
N PHE A 137 0.34 -12.49 2.23
CA PHE A 137 -0.69 -11.65 2.82
C PHE A 137 -0.90 -12.03 4.28
N ARG A 138 -0.87 -11.04 5.17
CA ARG A 138 -1.04 -11.23 6.62
C ARG A 138 -2.01 -10.20 7.19
N HIS A 139 -2.64 -10.58 8.30
CA HIS A 139 -3.29 -9.67 9.21
C HIS A 139 -2.50 -9.65 10.52
N TYR A 140 -2.01 -8.49 10.92
CA TYR A 140 -1.47 -8.26 12.26
C TYR A 140 -2.67 -7.89 13.12
N ASP A 141 -2.93 -8.63 14.18
CA ASP A 141 -4.20 -8.55 14.93
C ASP A 141 -4.12 -7.67 16.19
N GLY A 142 -3.00 -6.98 16.38
CA GLY A 142 -2.77 -6.11 17.54
C GLY A 142 -2.39 -6.85 18.82
N THR A 143 -2.28 -8.17 18.80
CA THR A 143 -1.90 -9.00 19.96
C THR A 143 -0.43 -9.44 19.95
N GLY A 144 0.29 -9.13 18.87
CA GLY A 144 1.65 -9.62 18.61
C GLY A 144 1.68 -10.77 17.59
N GLU A 145 0.52 -11.28 17.20
CA GLU A 145 0.42 -12.34 16.20
C GLU A 145 0.29 -11.76 14.78
N ARG A 146 0.80 -12.51 13.80
CA ARG A 146 0.80 -12.15 12.38
C ARG A 146 0.20 -13.26 11.53
N PRO A 147 -1.07 -13.63 11.69
CA PRO A 147 -1.72 -14.69 10.92
C PRO A 147 -1.48 -14.58 9.42
N LEU A 148 -1.07 -15.69 8.79
CA LEU A 148 -0.93 -15.79 7.35
C LEU A 148 -2.31 -16.04 6.74
N LEU A 149 -2.75 -15.12 5.89
CA LEU A 149 -4.03 -15.20 5.17
C LEU A 149 -3.88 -15.82 3.79
N GLY A 150 -2.72 -15.66 3.16
CA GLY A 150 -2.43 -16.24 1.85
C GLY A 150 -0.95 -16.14 1.49
N GLU A 151 -0.49 -17.03 0.62
CA GLU A 151 0.88 -17.07 0.14
C GLU A 151 0.93 -17.59 -1.30
N TYR A 152 1.81 -16.96 -2.09
CA TYR A 152 2.25 -17.43 -3.39
C TYR A 152 3.76 -17.62 -3.40
N SER A 153 4.25 -18.62 -4.15
CA SER A 153 5.67 -18.89 -4.38
C SER A 153 5.99 -19.16 -5.86
N ASP A 154 4.98 -19.08 -6.71
CA ASP A 154 5.16 -19.28 -8.15
C ASP A 154 5.67 -18.00 -8.83
N PRO A 155 6.37 -18.13 -9.99
CA PRO A 155 7.00 -17.00 -10.69
C PRO A 155 6.04 -15.88 -11.10
N GLY A 156 4.75 -16.18 -11.29
CA GLY A 156 3.72 -15.19 -11.67
C GLY A 156 3.43 -14.18 -10.57
N HIS A 157 3.72 -14.54 -9.32
CA HIS A 157 3.46 -13.71 -8.14
C HIS A 157 4.74 -13.20 -7.47
N LEU A 158 5.92 -13.38 -8.10
CA LEU A 158 7.21 -12.89 -7.61
C LEU A 158 7.65 -11.63 -8.35
N LEU A 159 8.61 -10.91 -7.79
CA LEU A 159 9.16 -9.70 -8.37
C LEU A 159 10.05 -10.00 -9.59
N GLN A 160 10.01 -9.10 -10.56
CA GLN A 160 10.98 -9.01 -11.65
C GLN A 160 11.80 -7.74 -11.47
N ALA A 161 13.11 -7.86 -11.69
CA ALA A 161 14.04 -6.74 -11.52
C ALA A 161 13.65 -5.56 -12.43
N ASN A 162 13.66 -4.36 -11.87
CA ASN A 162 13.38 -3.12 -12.58
C ASN A 162 11.99 -3.05 -13.26
N ARG A 163 11.09 -3.98 -12.95
CA ARG A 163 9.72 -3.93 -13.42
C ARG A 163 8.90 -2.99 -12.55
N ARG A 164 8.13 -2.12 -13.21
CA ARG A 164 7.12 -1.28 -12.56
C ARG A 164 5.82 -2.05 -12.45
N TYR A 165 5.27 -2.09 -11.23
CA TYR A 165 3.99 -2.70 -10.90
C TYR A 165 2.97 -1.62 -10.58
N HIS A 166 1.76 -1.75 -11.08
CA HIS A 166 0.63 -0.96 -10.62
C HIS A 166 -0.05 -1.71 -9.48
N ILE A 167 -0.01 -1.13 -8.30
CA ILE A 167 -0.60 -1.71 -7.09
C ILE A 167 -1.92 -1.03 -6.81
N GLY A 168 -2.95 -1.83 -6.55
CA GLY A 168 -4.26 -1.40 -6.07
C GLY A 168 -4.59 -2.06 -4.74
N ILE A 169 -5.07 -1.28 -3.77
CA ILE A 169 -5.59 -1.77 -2.50
C ILE A 169 -7.00 -1.22 -2.35
N GLU A 170 -7.98 -2.09 -2.29
CA GLU A 170 -9.37 -1.72 -2.05
C GLU A 170 -9.79 -2.11 -0.65
N VAL A 171 -10.48 -1.21 0.00
CA VAL A 171 -11.07 -1.41 1.34
C VAL A 171 -12.50 -0.94 1.29
N ASP A 172 -13.43 -1.75 1.78
CA ASP A 172 -14.84 -1.39 1.94
C ASP A 172 -15.37 -1.86 3.31
N GLY A 173 -16.67 -1.77 3.54
CA GLY A 173 -17.28 -2.21 4.80
C GLY A 173 -17.29 -3.74 5.00
N ILE A 174 -16.88 -4.52 4.00
CA ILE A 174 -16.92 -5.98 4.01
C ILE A 174 -15.53 -6.57 4.19
N GLY A 175 -14.53 -6.00 3.50
CA GLY A 175 -13.20 -6.57 3.46
C GLY A 175 -12.18 -5.72 2.72
N THR A 176 -11.10 -6.37 2.34
CA THR A 176 -10.01 -5.72 1.58
C THR A 176 -9.49 -6.63 0.48
N ARG A 177 -9.01 -6.00 -0.61
CA ARG A 177 -8.43 -6.65 -1.78
C ARG A 177 -7.09 -6.03 -2.13
N PHE A 178 -6.15 -6.87 -2.53
CA PHE A 178 -4.84 -6.46 -3.03
C PHE A 178 -4.69 -6.91 -4.49
N LEU A 179 -4.44 -5.93 -5.36
CA LEU A 179 -4.34 -6.13 -6.81
C LEU A 179 -2.95 -5.72 -7.31
N VAL A 180 -2.44 -6.47 -8.27
CA VAL A 180 -1.19 -6.16 -9.00
C VAL A 180 -1.49 -6.15 -10.49
N ASP A 181 -1.22 -5.03 -11.17
CA ASP A 181 -1.50 -4.82 -12.59
C ASP A 181 -2.97 -5.15 -12.96
N GLY A 182 -3.91 -4.84 -12.04
CA GLY A 182 -5.34 -5.13 -12.18
C GLY A 182 -5.75 -6.57 -11.87
N GLN A 183 -4.81 -7.48 -11.63
CA GLN A 183 -5.08 -8.85 -11.24
C GLN A 183 -5.26 -8.95 -9.72
N LEU A 184 -6.33 -9.60 -9.26
CA LEU A 184 -6.55 -9.89 -7.85
C LEU A 184 -5.50 -10.92 -7.36
N PHE A 185 -4.65 -10.50 -6.40
CA PHE A 185 -3.72 -11.40 -5.73
C PHE A 185 -4.32 -11.96 -4.44
N PHE A 186 -4.87 -11.08 -3.60
CA PHE A 186 -5.44 -11.47 -2.31
C PHE A 186 -6.73 -10.74 -2.01
N GLU A 187 -7.63 -11.40 -1.29
CA GLU A 187 -8.80 -10.79 -0.66
C GLU A 187 -9.09 -11.44 0.69
N THR A 188 -9.68 -10.69 1.59
CA THR A 188 -10.22 -11.20 2.85
C THR A 188 -11.37 -10.34 3.36
N ARG A 189 -12.26 -10.94 4.15
CA ARG A 189 -13.25 -10.18 4.93
C ARG A 189 -12.60 -9.63 6.18
N HIS A 190 -13.08 -8.48 6.65
CA HIS A 190 -12.61 -7.92 7.92
C HIS A 190 -12.87 -8.87 9.09
N GLN A 191 -11.87 -9.01 9.94
CA GLN A 191 -11.94 -9.77 11.19
C GLN A 191 -11.76 -8.78 12.34
N GLY A 192 -12.86 -8.13 12.75
CA GLY A 192 -12.83 -7.22 13.89
C GLY A 192 -12.42 -5.77 13.61
N THR A 193 -11.81 -5.47 12.47
CA THR A 193 -11.46 -4.11 12.05
C THR A 193 -12.31 -3.66 10.87
N SER A 194 -12.49 -2.35 10.72
CA SER A 194 -13.21 -1.77 9.57
C SER A 194 -12.29 -1.45 8.38
N GLY A 195 -11.00 -1.85 8.44
CA GLY A 195 -10.00 -1.51 7.42
C GLY A 195 -9.57 -0.04 7.40
N GLY A 196 -10.20 0.84 8.20
CA GLY A 196 -9.75 2.23 8.36
C GLY A 196 -8.44 2.31 9.14
N GLY A 197 -7.67 3.37 8.95
CA GLY A 197 -6.38 3.57 9.60
C GLY A 197 -5.34 4.12 8.64
N TYR A 198 -4.06 3.94 8.96
CA TYR A 198 -2.96 4.52 8.19
C TYR A 198 -2.44 3.56 7.12
N PHE A 199 -1.89 4.17 6.05
CA PHE A 199 -1.18 3.45 4.99
C PHE A 199 0.32 3.72 5.10
N GLY A 200 1.16 2.70 4.82
CA GLY A 200 2.61 2.83 4.79
C GLY A 200 3.29 1.96 3.73
N PHE A 201 4.25 2.55 3.01
CA PHE A 201 5.22 1.78 2.25
C PHE A 201 6.24 1.15 3.20
N ARG A 202 6.50 -0.13 3.05
CA ARG A 202 7.47 -0.86 3.87
C ARG A 202 8.52 -1.51 2.98
N SER A 203 9.77 -1.53 3.45
CA SER A 203 10.86 -2.28 2.84
C SER A 203 11.86 -2.75 3.89
N VAL A 204 12.64 -3.77 3.52
CA VAL A 204 13.81 -4.22 4.27
C VAL A 204 14.93 -4.50 3.28
N TRP A 205 15.99 -3.70 3.34
CA TRP A 205 17.14 -3.81 2.46
C TRP A 205 16.78 -3.93 0.98
N SER A 206 16.41 -2.81 0.41
CA SER A 206 16.24 -2.66 -1.05
C SER A 206 16.19 -1.18 -1.45
N ARG A 207 16.35 -0.92 -2.74
CA ARG A 207 16.19 0.39 -3.35
C ARG A 207 14.95 0.37 -4.25
N GLN A 208 14.05 1.33 -4.05
CA GLN A 208 12.74 1.33 -4.69
C GLN A 208 12.32 2.72 -5.12
N LEU A 209 11.51 2.78 -6.19
CA LEU A 209 10.86 3.98 -6.66
C LEU A 209 9.34 3.82 -6.64
N ILE A 210 8.64 4.88 -6.20
CA ILE A 210 7.18 4.94 -6.16
C ILE A 210 6.72 6.20 -6.89
N SER A 211 5.63 6.08 -7.66
CA SER A 211 5.02 7.20 -8.37
C SER A 211 3.50 7.04 -8.48
N HIS A 212 2.80 8.10 -8.90
CA HIS A 212 1.36 8.10 -9.17
C HIS A 212 0.53 7.64 -7.95
N PHE A 213 0.92 8.11 -6.76
CA PHE A 213 0.19 7.78 -5.54
C PHE A 213 -1.11 8.55 -5.47
N ARG A 214 -2.21 7.83 -5.28
CA ARG A 214 -3.51 8.43 -5.00
C ARG A 214 -4.39 7.52 -4.14
N VAL A 215 -5.28 8.15 -3.40
CA VAL A 215 -6.36 7.50 -2.67
C VAL A 215 -7.67 8.04 -3.19
N LEU A 216 -8.54 7.14 -3.60
CA LEU A 216 -9.84 7.43 -4.18
C LEU A 216 -10.93 6.94 -3.24
N ARG A 217 -12.04 7.67 -3.14
CA ARG A 217 -13.24 7.17 -2.48
C ARG A 217 -13.91 6.13 -3.37
N LEU A 218 -14.30 5.02 -2.77
CA LEU A 218 -15.21 4.06 -3.40
C LEU A 218 -16.67 4.42 -3.07
N ALA A 219 -17.54 4.17 -4.03
CA ALA A 219 -18.98 4.43 -3.88
C ALA A 219 -19.66 3.39 -2.98
#